data_4e50559a9d0e34e7f78acb1e64b2e399
#
_entry.id   4e50559a9d0e34e7f78acb1e64b2e399
#
_cell.length_a   1.000
_cell.length_b   1.000
_cell.length_c   1.000
_cell.angle_alpha   90.00
_cell.angle_beta   90.00
_cell.angle_gamma   90.00
#
_symmetry.space_group_name_H-M   'P 1'
#
loop_
_entity.id
_entity.type
_entity.pdbx_description
1 polymer ?
#
loop_
_entity_poly.entity_id
_entity_poly.type
_entity_poly.pdbx_seq_one_letter_code
_entity_poly.pdbx_strand_id
1 'polypeptide(L)'
;MDKRGIELPGSTKYGPYSAGVQAGNTFWLSGQIAVDFEGVKDQTQGALDKIDTLLENAGLTRENICFAQILLDDIDDFAAMNEVYGACVSELAIKPARAAFAAAALPAGALVEIVVQGTK
;
A
#
# COMPACT_ATOMS: atom_id res chain seq x y z
N MET A 1 10.28 14.82 -19.28
CA MET A 1 9.51 14.51 -18.05
C MET A 1 10.47 14.01 -16.97
N ASP A 2 10.36 14.54 -15.78
CA ASP A 2 11.19 14.12 -14.66
C ASP A 2 10.50 12.96 -13.92
N LYS A 3 10.60 11.78 -14.51
CA LYS A 3 9.97 10.56 -13.96
C LYS A 3 11.06 9.59 -13.52
N ARG A 4 10.93 9.05 -12.32
CA ARG A 4 11.86 8.04 -11.82
C ARG A 4 11.11 6.93 -11.11
N GLY A 5 11.71 5.74 -11.14
CA GLY A 5 11.21 4.57 -10.46
C GLY A 5 11.55 4.57 -8.98
N ILE A 6 10.67 3.98 -8.20
CA ILE A 6 10.90 3.66 -6.79
C ILE A 6 10.90 2.15 -6.72
N GLU A 7 11.94 1.56 -6.15
CA GLU A 7 12.08 0.10 -6.14
C GLU A 7 12.04 -0.46 -4.72
N LEU A 8 11.62 -1.71 -4.65
CA LEU A 8 11.61 -2.51 -3.42
C LEU A 8 12.47 -3.74 -3.68
N PRO A 9 13.80 -3.65 -3.46
CA PRO A 9 14.70 -4.76 -3.76
C PRO A 9 14.30 -6.03 -3.05
N GLY A 10 14.39 -7.16 -3.76
CA GLY A 10 14.07 -8.48 -3.22
C GLY A 10 12.58 -8.81 -3.21
N SER A 11 11.71 -7.91 -3.63
CA SER A 11 10.29 -8.23 -3.69
C SER A 11 9.94 -8.96 -4.98
N THR A 12 8.89 -9.78 -4.92
CA THR A 12 8.36 -10.47 -6.09
C THR A 12 7.42 -9.55 -6.84
N LYS A 13 7.62 -9.46 -8.16
CA LYS A 13 6.70 -8.75 -9.05
C LYS A 13 5.87 -9.75 -9.83
N TYR A 14 4.59 -9.47 -9.94
CA TYR A 14 3.64 -10.36 -10.62
C TYR A 14 3.33 -9.88 -12.05
N GLY A 15 4.17 -9.00 -12.61
CA GLY A 15 4.01 -8.49 -13.95
C GLY A 15 5.03 -7.39 -14.27
N PRO A 16 4.93 -6.78 -15.46
CA PRO A 16 5.87 -5.75 -15.89
C PRO A 16 5.47 -4.36 -15.39
N TYR A 17 5.93 -3.99 -14.21
CA TYR A 17 5.64 -2.68 -13.62
C TYR A 17 6.75 -2.27 -12.65
N SER A 18 6.81 -0.98 -12.34
CA SER A 18 7.67 -0.47 -11.28
C SER A 18 6.95 -0.57 -9.95
N ALA A 19 7.67 -0.82 -8.87
CA ALA A 19 7.07 -0.84 -7.53
C ALA A 19 6.48 0.52 -7.15
N GLY A 20 7.09 1.60 -7.62
CA GLY A 20 6.56 2.93 -7.48
C GLY A 20 7.14 3.85 -8.53
N VAL A 21 6.49 4.98 -8.74
CA VAL A 21 6.91 6.00 -9.71
C VAL A 21 6.73 7.38 -9.06
N GLN A 22 7.70 8.24 -9.26
CA GLN A 22 7.61 9.65 -8.87
C GLN A 22 7.80 10.52 -10.12
N ALA A 23 6.91 11.47 -10.30
CA ALA A 23 7.00 12.45 -11.38
C ALA A 23 6.70 13.83 -10.80
N GLY A 24 7.69 14.73 -10.87
CA GLY A 24 7.59 16.00 -10.17
C GLY A 24 7.42 15.77 -8.67
N ASN A 25 6.38 16.31 -8.09
CA ASN A 25 6.08 16.15 -6.67
C ASN A 25 5.08 15.03 -6.39
N THR A 26 4.52 14.39 -7.42
CA THR A 26 3.52 13.34 -7.26
C THR A 26 4.17 11.96 -7.28
N PHE A 27 3.67 11.05 -6.46
CA PHE A 27 4.13 9.66 -6.50
C PHE A 27 2.94 8.70 -6.50
N TRP A 28 3.19 7.53 -7.08
CA TRP A 28 2.24 6.41 -7.12
C TRP A 28 2.99 5.15 -6.74
N LEU A 29 2.45 4.36 -5.82
CA LEU A 29 3.00 3.05 -5.51
C LEU A 29 2.06 1.99 -6.08
N SER A 30 2.64 0.97 -6.68
CA SER A 30 1.89 -0.20 -7.11
C SER A 30 1.30 -0.90 -5.89
N GLY A 31 0.21 -1.64 -6.08
CA GLY A 31 -0.42 -2.35 -4.99
C GLY A 31 0.53 -3.31 -4.29
N GLN A 32 0.51 -3.30 -2.98
CA GLN A 32 1.36 -4.17 -2.16
C GLN A 32 0.52 -5.24 -1.50
N ILE A 33 1.01 -6.48 -1.57
CA ILE A 33 0.44 -7.64 -0.87
C ILE A 33 1.53 -8.28 -0.02
N ALA A 34 1.13 -9.07 0.97
CA ALA A 34 2.07 -9.71 1.89
C ALA A 34 1.64 -11.15 2.17
N VAL A 35 1.63 -11.98 1.12
CA VAL A 35 1.11 -13.35 1.16
C VAL A 35 1.97 -14.30 2.01
N ASP A 36 3.17 -13.90 2.41
CA ASP A 36 4.02 -14.69 3.31
C ASP A 36 3.45 -14.74 4.73
N PHE A 37 2.51 -13.84 5.04
CA PHE A 37 1.89 -13.80 6.36
C PHE A 37 0.52 -14.44 6.33
N GLU A 38 0.09 -14.99 7.47
CA GLU A 38 -1.22 -15.60 7.60
C GLU A 38 -2.22 -14.63 8.22
N GLY A 39 -3.44 -14.62 7.66
CA GLY A 39 -4.54 -13.80 8.16
C GLY A 39 -4.47 -12.37 7.68
N VAL A 40 -5.64 -11.72 7.65
CA VAL A 40 -5.78 -10.39 7.07
C VAL A 40 -5.04 -9.33 7.89
N LYS A 41 -4.97 -9.46 9.21
CA LYS A 41 -4.26 -8.48 10.04
C LYS A 41 -2.78 -8.46 9.73
N ASP A 42 -2.14 -9.62 9.71
CA ASP A 42 -0.70 -9.70 9.45
C ASP A 42 -0.38 -9.34 8.00
N GLN A 43 -1.24 -9.71 7.05
CA GLN A 43 -1.07 -9.30 5.66
C GLN A 43 -1.24 -7.79 5.50
N THR A 44 -2.17 -7.18 6.21
CA THR A 44 -2.34 -5.72 6.19
C THR A 44 -1.08 -5.03 6.71
N GLN A 45 -0.55 -5.50 7.84
CA GLN A 45 0.67 -4.93 8.41
C GLN A 45 1.86 -5.13 7.46
N GLY A 46 2.00 -6.31 6.89
CA GLY A 46 3.08 -6.60 5.95
C GLY A 46 3.02 -5.73 4.69
N ALA A 47 1.82 -5.50 4.16
CA ALA A 47 1.64 -4.60 3.01
C ALA A 47 2.01 -3.15 3.38
N LEU A 48 1.60 -2.68 4.56
CA LEU A 48 1.93 -1.35 5.04
C LEU A 48 3.44 -1.20 5.28
N ASP A 49 4.11 -2.23 5.78
CA ASP A 49 5.55 -2.22 5.98
C ASP A 49 6.29 -2.08 4.64
N LYS A 50 5.82 -2.75 3.59
CA LYS A 50 6.38 -2.61 2.24
C LYS A 50 6.19 -1.19 1.71
N ILE A 51 5.03 -0.61 1.95
CA ILE A 51 4.76 0.78 1.58
C ILE A 51 5.73 1.72 2.30
N ASP A 52 5.95 1.52 3.60
CA ASP A 52 6.90 2.33 4.35
C ASP A 52 8.30 2.26 3.74
N THR A 53 8.75 1.08 3.35
CA THR A 53 10.06 0.90 2.73
C THR A 53 10.15 1.64 1.40
N LEU A 54 9.09 1.55 0.57
CA LEU A 54 9.05 2.27 -0.70
C LEU A 54 9.08 3.79 -0.49
N LEU A 55 8.30 4.29 0.46
CA LEU A 55 8.32 5.72 0.80
C LEU A 55 9.70 6.15 1.26
N GLU A 56 10.32 5.39 2.14
CA GLU A 56 11.65 5.68 2.65
C GLU A 56 12.68 5.72 1.52
N ASN A 57 12.61 4.77 0.59
CA ASN A 57 13.50 4.74 -0.57
C ASN A 57 13.32 5.95 -1.49
N ALA A 58 12.17 6.61 -1.43
CA ALA A 58 11.90 7.84 -2.19
C ALA A 58 12.13 9.11 -1.36
N GLY A 59 12.57 9.00 -0.11
CA GLY A 59 12.73 10.14 0.79
C GLY A 59 11.42 10.71 1.29
N LEU A 60 10.38 9.87 1.38
CA LEU A 60 9.03 10.26 1.77
C LEU A 60 8.63 9.55 3.07
N THR A 61 7.53 10.00 3.65
CA THR A 61 6.94 9.38 4.85
C THR A 61 5.44 9.17 4.63
N ARG A 62 4.77 8.55 5.59
CA ARG A 62 3.32 8.36 5.54
C ARG A 62 2.57 9.68 5.44
N GLU A 63 3.12 10.78 5.96
CA GLU A 63 2.50 12.12 5.85
C GLU A 63 2.32 12.57 4.40
N ASN A 64 3.08 11.99 3.48
CA ASN A 64 3.00 12.33 2.06
C ASN A 64 1.87 11.57 1.34
N ILE A 65 1.25 10.57 1.97
CA ILE A 65 0.18 9.81 1.35
C ILE A 65 -1.10 10.65 1.35
N CYS A 66 -1.69 10.84 0.17
CA CYS A 66 -2.93 11.59 0.01
C CYS A 66 -4.13 10.67 -0.20
N PHE A 67 -3.92 9.49 -0.78
CA PHE A 67 -4.99 8.54 -1.07
C PHE A 67 -4.51 7.12 -0.90
N ALA A 68 -5.34 6.30 -0.24
CA ALA A 68 -5.13 4.87 -0.08
C ALA A 68 -6.33 4.13 -0.62
N GLN A 69 -6.09 3.10 -1.42
CA GLN A 69 -7.12 2.19 -1.89
C GLN A 69 -6.83 0.81 -1.31
N ILE A 70 -7.80 0.24 -0.61
CA ILE A 70 -7.63 -1.05 0.05
C ILE A 70 -8.59 -2.04 -0.57
N LEU A 71 -8.04 -3.10 -1.14
CA LEU A 71 -8.78 -4.17 -1.80
C LEU A 71 -8.76 -5.39 -0.90
N LEU A 72 -9.93 -5.95 -0.60
CA LEU A 72 -10.07 -7.14 0.24
C LEU A 72 -10.56 -8.31 -0.60
N ASP A 73 -10.11 -9.50 -0.25
CA ASP A 73 -10.65 -10.73 -0.81
C ASP A 73 -12.05 -11.01 -0.25
N ASP A 74 -12.29 -10.65 0.99
CA ASP A 74 -13.55 -10.87 1.69
C ASP A 74 -13.94 -9.60 2.46
N ILE A 75 -15.12 -9.06 2.17
CA ILE A 75 -15.60 -7.84 2.84
C ILE A 75 -15.75 -8.02 4.35
N ASP A 76 -15.92 -9.25 4.82
CA ASP A 76 -16.03 -9.53 6.26
C ASP A 76 -14.71 -9.26 7.00
N ASP A 77 -13.59 -9.11 6.29
CA ASP A 77 -12.30 -8.73 6.86
C ASP A 77 -12.13 -7.22 7.05
N PHE A 78 -13.16 -6.44 6.73
CA PHE A 78 -13.10 -4.97 6.77
C PHE A 78 -12.70 -4.43 8.15
N ALA A 79 -13.36 -4.92 9.21
CA ALA A 79 -13.09 -4.47 10.57
C ALA A 79 -11.66 -4.83 11.04
N ALA A 80 -11.21 -6.03 10.72
CA ALA A 80 -9.86 -6.48 11.09
C ALA A 80 -8.79 -5.67 10.36
N MET A 81 -8.99 -5.42 9.07
CA MET A 81 -8.10 -4.55 8.28
C MET A 81 -8.07 -3.14 8.86
N ASN A 82 -9.23 -2.58 9.19
CA ASN A 82 -9.33 -1.22 9.75
C ASN A 82 -8.58 -1.07 11.07
N GLU A 83 -8.56 -2.10 11.89
CA GLU A 83 -7.82 -2.06 13.15
C GLU A 83 -6.34 -1.83 12.91
N VAL A 84 -5.75 -2.53 11.95
CA VAL A 84 -4.33 -2.41 11.62
C VAL A 84 -4.06 -1.10 10.87
N TYR A 85 -4.87 -0.80 9.85
CA TYR A 85 -4.71 0.43 9.08
C TYR A 85 -4.89 1.66 9.97
N GLY A 86 -5.88 1.64 10.85
CA GLY A 86 -6.14 2.75 11.77
C GLY A 86 -4.97 3.05 12.68
N ALA A 87 -4.31 2.01 13.21
CA ALA A 87 -3.11 2.18 14.01
C ALA A 87 -1.96 2.80 13.19
N CYS A 88 -1.85 2.40 11.93
CA CYS A 88 -0.82 2.87 11.03
C CYS A 88 -0.92 4.39 10.75
N VAL A 89 -2.14 4.92 10.65
CA VAL A 89 -2.37 6.33 10.30
C VAL A 89 -2.76 7.20 11.50
N SER A 90 -2.80 6.63 12.71
CA SER A 90 -3.32 7.33 13.90
C SER A 90 -2.54 8.60 14.26
N GLU A 91 -1.23 8.62 13.98
CA GLU A 91 -0.36 9.74 14.32
C GLU A 91 -0.29 10.80 13.22
N LEU A 92 -0.91 10.56 12.06
CA LEU A 92 -0.82 11.50 10.95
C LEU A 92 -1.67 12.74 11.22
N ALA A 93 -1.12 13.92 10.91
CA ALA A 93 -1.83 15.19 11.04
C ALA A 93 -3.07 15.19 10.14
N ILE A 94 -2.92 14.68 8.93
CA ILE A 94 -4.03 14.51 7.99
C ILE A 94 -4.01 13.08 7.50
N LYS A 95 -5.08 12.34 7.79
CA LYS A 95 -5.19 10.97 7.29
C LYS A 95 -5.47 10.99 5.79
N PRO A 96 -4.95 10.01 5.04
CA PRO A 96 -5.26 9.92 3.60
C PRO A 96 -6.76 9.78 3.35
N ALA A 97 -7.23 10.34 2.25
CA ALA A 97 -8.52 9.94 1.71
C ALA A 97 -8.45 8.46 1.34
N ARG A 98 -9.57 7.73 1.41
CA ARG A 98 -9.53 6.28 1.25
C ARG A 98 -10.77 5.73 0.56
N ALA A 99 -10.54 4.68 -0.25
CA ALA A 99 -11.59 3.77 -0.70
C ALA A 99 -11.20 2.35 -0.27
N ALA A 100 -12.17 1.57 0.22
CA ALA A 100 -11.93 0.19 0.61
C ALA A 100 -13.13 -0.66 0.20
N PHE A 101 -12.87 -1.78 -0.48
CA PHE A 101 -13.92 -2.66 -0.98
C PHE A 101 -13.38 -4.06 -1.26
N ALA A 102 -14.27 -5.01 -1.41
CA ALA A 102 -13.88 -6.37 -1.80
C ALA A 102 -13.73 -6.43 -3.31
N ALA A 103 -12.65 -7.06 -3.78
CA ALA A 103 -12.40 -7.35 -5.18
C ALA A 103 -12.86 -8.77 -5.48
N ALA A 104 -13.10 -9.07 -6.76
CA ALA A 104 -13.47 -10.43 -7.18
C ALA A 104 -12.36 -11.44 -6.85
N ALA A 105 -11.10 -11.04 -6.98
CA ALA A 105 -9.94 -11.83 -6.61
C ALA A 105 -8.72 -10.91 -6.50
N LEU A 106 -7.71 -11.36 -5.76
CA LEU A 106 -6.45 -10.65 -5.63
C LEU A 106 -5.29 -11.55 -6.09
N PRO A 107 -4.17 -10.95 -6.53
CA PRO A 107 -3.02 -11.74 -6.96
C PRO A 107 -2.51 -12.66 -5.87
N ALA A 108 -2.01 -13.84 -6.27
CA ALA A 108 -1.35 -14.81 -5.39
C ALA A 108 -2.20 -15.25 -4.18
N GLY A 109 -3.52 -15.13 -4.26
CA GLY A 109 -4.40 -15.49 -3.14
C GLY A 109 -4.31 -14.55 -1.96
N ALA A 110 -3.88 -13.32 -2.17
CA ALA A 110 -3.78 -12.33 -1.10
C ALA A 110 -5.15 -12.04 -0.49
N LEU A 111 -5.18 -11.77 0.81
CA LEU A 111 -6.39 -11.38 1.52
C LEU A 111 -6.61 -9.88 1.47
N VAL A 112 -5.56 -9.11 1.25
CA VAL A 112 -5.62 -7.65 1.17
C VAL A 112 -4.52 -7.15 0.23
N GLU A 113 -4.84 -6.09 -0.49
CA GLU A 113 -3.89 -5.35 -1.32
C GLU A 113 -4.07 -3.86 -1.05
N ILE A 114 -2.97 -3.13 -0.89
CA ILE A 114 -3.03 -1.70 -0.56
C ILE A 114 -2.28 -0.91 -1.63
N VAL A 115 -2.97 0.07 -2.19
CA VAL A 115 -2.46 0.98 -3.23
C VAL A 115 -2.46 2.39 -2.65
N VAL A 116 -1.34 3.10 -2.74
CA VAL A 116 -1.28 4.48 -2.25
C VAL A 116 -0.69 5.41 -3.29
N GLN A 117 -1.07 6.67 -3.18
CA GLN A 117 -0.50 7.75 -3.97
C GLN A 117 -0.50 9.03 -3.14
N GLY A 118 0.33 9.98 -3.52
CA GLY A 118 0.43 11.22 -2.77
C GLY A 118 1.36 12.22 -3.40
N THR A 119 1.86 13.12 -2.58
CA THR A 119 2.69 14.22 -3.04
C THR A 119 3.81 14.51 -2.03
N LYS A 120 4.91 14.92 -2.59
CA LYS A 120 6.08 15.35 -1.84
C LYS A 120 5.78 16.63 -1.06
#